data_bde10a1a89d0ceb168a01db521ffc1ac
#
_entry.id   bde10a1a89d0ceb168a01db521ffc1ac
#
_cell.length_a   1.000
_cell.length_b   1.000
_cell.length_c   1.000
_cell.angle_alpha   90.00
_cell.angle_beta   90.00
_cell.angle_gamma   90.00
#
_symmetry.space_group_name_H-M   'P 1'
#
loop_
_entity.id
_entity.type
_entity.pdbx_description
1 polymer ?
#
loop_
_entity_poly.entity_id
_entity_poly.type
_entity_poly.pdbx_seq_one_letter_code
_entity_poly.pdbx_strand_id
1 'polypeptide(L)'
;MESLVIIGLSIALLLLGAFYVFSSLLGPHKLDSIKVLMETGKYDQAINALNALLKKDEHNPLAHLYLAESYYFVNNFEMAIVEYKQVLTTGRFSNSATEKIIHKRLADIYMKFGQLEEAQKEYVILSKLEPHNAEYLYQIGSIFYQRGMKEQALSYLDKALKSGKSSAEMFSLMGRVFYEMNRTNEALNAFTNSVKLDPKNYESHYYIGLILRAMNSYGKAVQELDIAEQTRDISLKIKAIYQKGLCKLEVGDLEGAKSDFERALKYSPEENNTTIAIRYTLGVTYERERRLVEAVEQWEKVAQLRPNYQDVQAKLAEYADLRVDDKLKDILTSTPTTFEIISQNLLKTLGYETLESKMINEDNIEIVGMEKSLKWRDVRGGKVLIRISRDNDDIGEDLVAKLVENLKLIHGTRAVYITTGKFTPQAIRYSENRPVDLYDRQKLTAIFKRSE
;
A
#
# COMPACT_ATOMS: atom_id res chain seq x y z
N MET A 1 14.52 -59.40 -75.68
CA MET A 1 14.11 -58.12 -75.08
C MET A 1 13.45 -58.23 -73.68
N GLU A 2 12.63 -59.26 -73.46
CA GLU A 2 11.92 -59.44 -72.17
C GLU A 2 12.84 -59.71 -70.99
N SER A 3 13.95 -60.42 -71.15
CA SER A 3 14.91 -60.70 -70.06
C SER A 3 15.66 -59.47 -69.59
N LEU A 4 15.94 -58.48 -70.46
CA LEU A 4 16.56 -57.19 -70.10
C LEU A 4 15.60 -56.27 -69.31
N VAL A 5 14.32 -56.34 -69.62
CA VAL A 5 13.29 -55.58 -68.92
C VAL A 5 13.08 -56.15 -67.53
N ILE A 6 13.08 -57.47 -67.37
CA ILE A 6 12.95 -58.13 -66.05
C ILE A 6 14.14 -57.80 -65.13
N ILE A 7 15.37 -57.84 -65.70
CA ILE A 7 16.59 -57.49 -64.95
C ILE A 7 16.55 -56.03 -64.54
N GLY A 8 16.11 -55.08 -65.40
CA GLY A 8 15.97 -53.65 -65.09
C GLY A 8 14.95 -53.40 -63.98
N LEU A 9 13.80 -54.08 -64.00
CA LEU A 9 12.77 -53.99 -62.97
C LEU A 9 13.27 -54.53 -61.61
N SER A 10 14.01 -55.67 -61.65
CA SER A 10 14.57 -56.24 -60.42
C SER A 10 15.66 -55.37 -59.79
N ILE A 11 16.48 -54.66 -60.56
CA ILE A 11 17.49 -53.76 -60.11
C ILE A 11 16.78 -52.49 -59.56
N ALA A 12 15.72 -51.94 -60.17
CA ALA A 12 14.95 -50.84 -59.73
C ALA A 12 14.23 -51.15 -58.39
N LEU A 13 13.68 -52.32 -58.21
CA LEU A 13 13.07 -52.79 -56.96
C LEU A 13 14.11 -52.98 -55.85
N LEU A 14 15.30 -53.50 -56.17
CA LEU A 14 16.39 -53.55 -55.18
C LEU A 14 16.92 -52.22 -54.80
N LEU A 15 17.05 -51.28 -55.73
CA LEU A 15 17.41 -49.86 -55.40
C LEU A 15 16.36 -49.12 -54.59
N LEU A 16 15.08 -49.32 -54.89
CA LEU A 16 13.94 -48.81 -54.09
C LEU A 16 13.92 -49.44 -52.70
N GLY A 17 14.14 -50.75 -52.60
CA GLY A 17 14.25 -51.43 -51.31
C GLY A 17 15.45 -50.97 -50.48
N ALA A 18 16.63 -50.83 -51.12
CA ALA A 18 17.81 -50.32 -50.50
C ALA A 18 17.63 -48.83 -50.06
N PHE A 19 16.99 -47.99 -50.88
CA PHE A 19 16.65 -46.67 -50.57
C PHE A 19 15.64 -46.56 -49.37
N TYR A 20 14.64 -47.40 -49.33
CA TYR A 20 13.68 -47.50 -48.25
C TYR A 20 14.36 -47.95 -46.95
N VAL A 21 15.20 -49.00 -46.99
CA VAL A 21 15.99 -49.50 -45.85
C VAL A 21 16.97 -48.39 -45.37
N PHE A 22 17.66 -47.70 -46.27
CA PHE A 22 18.60 -46.68 -45.99
C PHE A 22 17.91 -45.41 -45.43
N SER A 23 16.71 -45.03 -45.95
CA SER A 23 15.91 -43.94 -45.42
C SER A 23 15.31 -44.25 -44.05
N SER A 24 14.93 -45.51 -43.79
CA SER A 24 14.41 -45.95 -42.47
C SER A 24 15.50 -46.01 -41.39
N LEU A 25 16.75 -46.37 -41.78
CA LEU A 25 17.91 -46.38 -40.89
C LEU A 25 18.43 -44.94 -40.54
N LEU A 26 18.23 -43.98 -41.42
CA LEU A 26 18.68 -42.58 -41.21
C LEU A 26 17.72 -41.75 -40.39
N GLY A 27 16.46 -42.17 -40.28
CA GLY A 27 15.43 -41.46 -39.52
C GLY A 27 15.72 -41.40 -38.00
N PRO A 28 15.93 -42.52 -37.32
CA PRO A 28 16.23 -42.59 -35.90
C PRO A 28 17.52 -41.85 -35.54
N HIS A 29 18.59 -42.06 -36.30
CA HIS A 29 19.90 -41.40 -36.03
C HIS A 29 19.88 -39.87 -36.12
N LYS A 30 18.98 -39.28 -36.89
CA LYS A 30 18.83 -37.82 -36.96
C LYS A 30 18.21 -37.23 -35.71
N LEU A 31 17.18 -37.85 -35.15
CA LEU A 31 16.56 -37.41 -33.91
C LEU A 31 17.50 -37.56 -32.72
N ASP A 32 18.28 -38.62 -32.66
CA ASP A 32 19.30 -38.82 -31.62
C ASP A 32 20.37 -37.74 -31.65
N SER A 33 20.85 -37.37 -32.85
CA SER A 33 21.81 -36.27 -33.00
C SER A 33 21.24 -34.91 -32.60
N ILE A 34 19.94 -34.65 -32.88
CA ILE A 34 19.24 -33.45 -32.46
C ILE A 34 19.08 -33.41 -30.94
N LYS A 35 18.74 -34.55 -30.32
CA LYS A 35 18.65 -34.69 -28.87
C LYS A 35 19.98 -34.30 -28.19
N VAL A 36 21.12 -34.73 -28.72
CA VAL A 36 22.46 -34.32 -28.24
C VAL A 36 22.66 -32.83 -28.36
N LEU A 37 22.20 -32.14 -29.43
CA LEU A 37 22.25 -30.70 -29.56
C LEU A 37 21.43 -30.01 -28.44
N MET A 38 20.24 -30.53 -28.13
CA MET A 38 19.40 -30.01 -27.06
C MET A 38 20.06 -30.21 -25.68
N GLU A 39 20.60 -31.41 -25.40
CA GLU A 39 21.30 -31.72 -24.15
C GLU A 39 22.56 -30.87 -23.96
N THR A 40 23.20 -30.41 -25.03
CA THR A 40 24.35 -29.50 -25.02
C THR A 40 23.96 -28.02 -25.06
N GLY A 41 22.66 -27.69 -24.99
CA GLY A 41 22.15 -26.31 -24.97
C GLY A 41 22.18 -25.60 -26.33
N LYS A 42 22.45 -26.31 -27.43
CA LYS A 42 22.55 -25.73 -28.79
C LYS A 42 21.17 -25.69 -29.45
N TYR A 43 20.20 -25.01 -28.79
CA TYR A 43 18.81 -25.05 -29.22
C TYR A 43 18.57 -24.44 -30.61
N ASP A 44 19.28 -23.35 -31.00
CA ASP A 44 19.14 -22.79 -32.36
C ASP A 44 19.54 -23.74 -33.45
N GLN A 45 20.60 -24.56 -33.24
CA GLN A 45 21.00 -25.61 -34.19
C GLN A 45 19.98 -26.72 -34.22
N ALA A 46 19.42 -27.10 -33.06
CA ALA A 46 18.35 -28.08 -32.97
C ALA A 46 17.08 -27.62 -33.72
N ILE A 47 16.68 -26.35 -33.55
CA ILE A 47 15.53 -25.76 -34.27
C ILE A 47 15.72 -25.83 -35.77
N ASN A 48 16.89 -25.44 -36.28
CA ASN A 48 17.19 -25.50 -37.72
C ASN A 48 17.14 -26.96 -38.26
N ALA A 49 17.72 -27.92 -37.53
CA ALA A 49 17.71 -29.30 -37.89
C ALA A 49 16.29 -29.95 -37.87
N LEU A 50 15.48 -29.57 -36.85
CA LEU A 50 14.11 -30.01 -36.69
C LEU A 50 13.20 -29.45 -37.80
N ASN A 51 13.33 -28.17 -38.13
CA ASN A 51 12.61 -27.55 -39.22
C ASN A 51 12.93 -28.22 -40.59
N ALA A 52 14.20 -28.59 -40.79
CA ALA A 52 14.60 -29.36 -42.00
C ALA A 52 14.04 -30.78 -42.01
N LEU A 53 13.88 -31.39 -40.84
CA LEU A 53 13.27 -32.73 -40.72
C LEU A 53 11.76 -32.63 -40.97
N LEU A 54 11.06 -31.66 -40.36
CA LEU A 54 9.60 -31.48 -40.50
C LEU A 54 9.19 -31.10 -41.93
N LYS A 55 10.05 -30.46 -42.71
CA LYS A 55 9.82 -30.31 -44.19
C LYS A 55 9.67 -31.61 -44.93
N LYS A 56 10.22 -32.73 -44.41
CA LYS A 56 10.16 -34.07 -45.03
C LYS A 56 9.11 -34.95 -44.39
N ASP A 57 8.88 -34.78 -43.10
CA ASP A 57 7.93 -35.56 -42.30
C ASP A 57 7.17 -34.57 -41.38
N GLU A 58 6.19 -33.87 -41.98
CA GLU A 58 5.44 -32.80 -41.38
C GLU A 58 4.65 -33.24 -40.14
N HIS A 59 4.31 -34.50 -40.01
CA HIS A 59 3.49 -35.03 -38.94
C HIS A 59 4.26 -35.79 -37.88
N ASN A 60 5.59 -35.65 -37.81
CA ASN A 60 6.43 -36.35 -36.84
C ASN A 60 6.22 -35.82 -35.41
N PRO A 61 5.53 -36.54 -34.52
CA PRO A 61 5.19 -36.02 -33.21
C PRO A 61 6.42 -35.75 -32.32
N LEU A 62 7.46 -36.56 -32.46
CA LEU A 62 8.68 -36.43 -31.69
C LEU A 62 9.52 -35.22 -32.14
N ALA A 63 9.53 -34.93 -33.44
CA ALA A 63 10.16 -33.76 -33.99
C ALA A 63 9.46 -32.47 -33.53
N HIS A 64 8.12 -32.42 -33.55
CA HIS A 64 7.35 -31.32 -33.00
C HIS A 64 7.59 -31.15 -31.50
N LEU A 65 7.66 -32.24 -30.73
CA LEU A 65 7.96 -32.16 -29.30
C LEU A 65 9.34 -31.52 -29.04
N TYR A 66 10.38 -32.00 -29.75
CA TYR A 66 11.73 -31.45 -29.59
C TYR A 66 11.82 -30.00 -30.07
N LEU A 67 11.07 -29.64 -31.11
CA LEU A 67 10.99 -28.29 -31.60
C LEU A 67 10.31 -27.37 -30.55
N ALA A 68 9.20 -27.82 -29.95
CA ALA A 68 8.52 -27.12 -28.88
C ALA A 68 9.42 -26.88 -27.66
N GLU A 69 10.12 -27.95 -27.20
CA GLU A 69 11.09 -27.82 -26.09
C GLU A 69 12.23 -26.85 -26.44
N SER A 70 12.77 -26.94 -27.70
CA SER A 70 13.82 -26.03 -28.15
C SER A 70 13.35 -24.57 -28.13
N TYR A 71 12.14 -24.30 -28.64
CA TYR A 71 11.54 -22.95 -28.58
C TYR A 71 11.29 -22.50 -27.15
N TYR A 72 10.86 -23.40 -26.28
CA TYR A 72 10.67 -23.08 -24.86
C TYR A 72 11.97 -22.61 -24.19
N PHE A 73 13.08 -23.32 -24.43
CA PHE A 73 14.37 -22.97 -23.81
C PHE A 73 15.02 -21.70 -24.38
N VAL A 74 14.73 -21.34 -25.64
CA VAL A 74 15.14 -20.05 -26.19
C VAL A 74 14.13 -18.92 -25.90
N ASN A 75 13.11 -19.17 -25.05
CA ASN A 75 12.04 -18.25 -24.68
C ASN A 75 11.17 -17.77 -25.86
N ASN A 76 11.14 -18.49 -26.97
CA ASN A 76 10.17 -18.26 -28.04
C ASN A 76 8.87 -19.01 -27.73
N PHE A 77 8.11 -18.43 -26.76
CA PHE A 77 6.95 -19.10 -26.18
C PHE A 77 5.77 -19.22 -27.13
N GLU A 78 5.60 -18.27 -28.06
CA GLU A 78 4.54 -18.33 -29.08
C GLU A 78 4.70 -19.56 -29.97
N MET A 79 5.91 -19.77 -30.48
CA MET A 79 6.20 -20.95 -31.33
C MET A 79 6.15 -22.24 -30.51
N ALA A 80 6.62 -22.20 -29.25
CA ALA A 80 6.51 -23.37 -28.37
C ALA A 80 5.04 -23.79 -28.18
N ILE A 81 4.10 -22.87 -27.96
CA ILE A 81 2.67 -23.18 -27.85
C ILE A 81 2.13 -23.86 -29.12
N VAL A 82 2.49 -23.34 -30.28
CA VAL A 82 2.05 -23.89 -31.56
C VAL A 82 2.50 -25.35 -31.68
N GLU A 83 3.76 -25.63 -31.44
CA GLU A 83 4.36 -26.93 -31.57
C GLU A 83 3.84 -27.93 -30.51
N TYR A 84 3.70 -27.51 -29.24
CA TYR A 84 3.07 -28.33 -28.19
C TYR A 84 1.62 -28.68 -28.54
N LYS A 85 0.83 -27.75 -29.06
CA LYS A 85 -0.54 -28.00 -29.49
C LYS A 85 -0.57 -28.99 -30.68
N GLN A 86 0.39 -28.89 -31.60
CA GLN A 86 0.50 -29.83 -32.71
C GLN A 86 0.76 -31.26 -32.20
N VAL A 87 1.61 -31.43 -31.18
CA VAL A 87 1.82 -32.73 -30.54
C VAL A 87 0.53 -33.26 -29.91
N LEU A 88 -0.20 -32.38 -29.17
CA LEU A 88 -1.46 -32.77 -28.52
C LEU A 88 -2.54 -33.21 -29.51
N THR A 89 -2.62 -32.57 -30.69
CA THR A 89 -3.61 -32.92 -31.73
C THR A 89 -3.33 -34.28 -32.35
N THR A 90 -2.08 -34.74 -32.42
CA THR A 90 -1.74 -36.05 -32.97
C THR A 90 -2.17 -37.21 -32.06
N GLY A 91 -2.34 -36.93 -30.74
CA GLY A 91 -2.71 -37.94 -29.74
C GLY A 91 -1.71 -39.08 -29.58
N ARG A 92 -0.55 -39.02 -30.26
CA ARG A 92 0.49 -40.08 -30.26
C ARG A 92 1.58 -39.71 -29.26
N PHE A 93 1.30 -39.99 -27.98
CA PHE A 93 2.31 -39.82 -26.92
C PHE A 93 3.15 -41.10 -26.80
N SER A 94 4.44 -40.94 -26.59
CA SER A 94 5.33 -42.07 -26.28
C SER A 94 4.97 -42.71 -24.92
N ASN A 95 4.43 -41.89 -23.99
CA ASN A 95 3.90 -42.33 -22.71
C ASN A 95 3.10 -41.17 -22.06
N SER A 96 2.36 -41.47 -20.97
CA SER A 96 1.61 -40.46 -20.21
C SER A 96 2.50 -39.36 -19.57
N ALA A 97 3.79 -39.62 -19.39
CA ALA A 97 4.73 -38.62 -18.87
C ALA A 97 4.93 -37.49 -19.87
N THR A 98 4.96 -37.79 -21.19
CA THR A 98 5.08 -36.77 -22.25
C THR A 98 3.88 -35.81 -22.25
N GLU A 99 2.66 -36.33 -22.14
CA GLU A 99 1.44 -35.53 -22.06
C GLU A 99 1.49 -34.55 -20.86
N LYS A 100 1.89 -35.04 -19.68
CA LYS A 100 2.04 -34.23 -18.49
C LYS A 100 3.07 -33.09 -18.67
N ILE A 101 4.20 -33.39 -19.28
CA ILE A 101 5.24 -32.37 -19.55
C ILE A 101 4.68 -31.28 -20.46
N ILE A 102 3.98 -31.64 -21.53
CA ILE A 102 3.39 -30.65 -22.46
C ILE A 102 2.40 -29.76 -21.75
N HIS A 103 1.43 -30.34 -21.03
CA HIS A 103 0.45 -29.54 -20.28
C HIS A 103 1.10 -28.64 -19.21
N LYS A 104 2.17 -29.15 -18.55
CA LYS A 104 2.92 -28.32 -17.58
C LYS A 104 3.63 -27.17 -18.26
N ARG A 105 4.30 -27.40 -19.42
CA ARG A 105 4.95 -26.34 -20.20
C ARG A 105 3.95 -25.27 -20.68
N LEU A 106 2.81 -25.69 -21.21
CA LEU A 106 1.74 -24.80 -21.64
C LEU A 106 1.21 -23.98 -20.47
N ALA A 107 0.94 -24.61 -19.31
CA ALA A 107 0.52 -23.89 -18.11
C ALA A 107 1.55 -22.82 -17.68
N ASP A 108 2.84 -23.17 -17.67
CA ASP A 108 3.91 -22.24 -17.30
C ASP A 108 4.02 -21.06 -18.27
N ILE A 109 3.87 -21.32 -19.58
CA ILE A 109 3.86 -20.25 -20.60
C ILE A 109 2.64 -19.34 -20.41
N TYR A 110 1.45 -19.90 -20.25
CA TYR A 110 0.23 -19.12 -20.07
C TYR A 110 0.27 -18.28 -18.79
N MET A 111 0.85 -18.82 -17.70
CA MET A 111 1.09 -18.04 -16.48
C MET A 111 2.03 -16.86 -16.73
N LYS A 112 3.11 -17.04 -17.50
CA LYS A 112 4.02 -15.95 -17.87
C LYS A 112 3.34 -14.85 -18.69
N PHE A 113 2.41 -15.22 -19.56
CA PHE A 113 1.63 -14.27 -20.37
C PHE A 113 0.42 -13.67 -19.64
N GLY A 114 0.16 -14.06 -18.41
CA GLY A 114 -1.03 -13.64 -17.68
C GLY A 114 -2.34 -14.20 -18.24
N GLN A 115 -2.27 -15.23 -19.10
CA GLN A 115 -3.42 -15.91 -19.69
C GLN A 115 -3.98 -16.93 -18.69
N LEU A 116 -4.62 -16.40 -17.63
CA LEU A 116 -5.03 -17.19 -16.47
C LEU A 116 -6.05 -18.29 -16.81
N GLU A 117 -6.94 -18.05 -17.77
CA GLU A 117 -7.96 -19.02 -18.16
C GLU A 117 -7.36 -20.22 -18.87
N GLU A 118 -6.42 -19.99 -19.77
CA GLU A 118 -5.68 -21.04 -20.48
C GLU A 118 -4.81 -21.82 -19.49
N ALA A 119 -4.06 -21.13 -18.62
CA ALA A 119 -3.28 -21.78 -17.58
C ALA A 119 -4.15 -22.67 -16.68
N GLN A 120 -5.33 -22.19 -16.30
CA GLN A 120 -6.29 -22.95 -15.49
C GLN A 120 -6.72 -24.25 -16.20
N LYS A 121 -7.03 -24.19 -17.50
CA LYS A 121 -7.41 -25.39 -18.28
C LYS A 121 -6.32 -26.43 -18.24
N GLU A 122 -5.07 -26.01 -18.45
CA GLU A 122 -3.92 -26.91 -18.42
C GLU A 122 -3.71 -27.57 -17.05
N TYR A 123 -3.77 -26.76 -15.96
CA TYR A 123 -3.65 -27.31 -14.59
C TYR A 123 -4.83 -28.22 -14.22
N VAL A 124 -6.03 -27.96 -14.73
CA VAL A 124 -7.18 -28.87 -14.52
C VAL A 124 -6.95 -30.22 -15.23
N ILE A 125 -6.38 -30.21 -16.43
CA ILE A 125 -6.00 -31.47 -17.12
C ILE A 125 -4.94 -32.20 -16.29
N LEU A 126 -3.90 -31.50 -15.86
CA LEU A 126 -2.84 -32.06 -15.01
C LEU A 126 -3.40 -32.65 -13.71
N SER A 127 -4.38 -31.97 -13.07
CA SER A 127 -5.02 -32.49 -11.86
C SER A 127 -5.91 -33.71 -12.09
N LYS A 128 -6.39 -33.95 -13.32
CA LYS A 128 -7.08 -35.17 -13.68
C LYS A 128 -6.10 -36.34 -13.93
N LEU A 129 -4.92 -36.04 -14.52
CA LEU A 129 -3.86 -37.00 -14.72
C LEU A 129 -3.20 -37.43 -13.40
N GLU A 130 -3.10 -36.49 -12.44
CA GLU A 130 -2.54 -36.73 -11.11
C GLU A 130 -3.44 -36.11 -10.01
N PRO A 131 -4.53 -36.80 -9.61
CA PRO A 131 -5.54 -36.22 -8.71
C PRO A 131 -5.06 -35.83 -7.30
N HIS A 132 -3.96 -36.45 -6.87
CA HIS A 132 -3.36 -36.17 -5.54
C HIS A 132 -2.13 -35.27 -5.61
N ASN A 133 -1.84 -34.70 -6.77
CA ASN A 133 -0.74 -33.76 -6.90
C ASN A 133 -1.15 -32.42 -6.29
N ALA A 134 -0.72 -32.21 -5.06
CA ALA A 134 -1.07 -31.03 -4.28
C ALA A 134 -0.57 -29.71 -4.92
N GLU A 135 0.51 -29.78 -5.74
CA GLU A 135 1.02 -28.60 -6.45
C GLU A 135 0.03 -28.11 -7.51
N TYR A 136 -0.54 -29.01 -8.31
CA TYR A 136 -1.51 -28.59 -9.33
C TYR A 136 -2.78 -28.00 -8.72
N LEU A 137 -3.25 -28.60 -7.62
CA LEU A 137 -4.40 -28.06 -6.88
C LEU A 137 -4.11 -26.66 -6.31
N TYR A 138 -2.90 -26.45 -5.79
CA TYR A 138 -2.44 -25.15 -5.32
C TYR A 138 -2.42 -24.11 -6.46
N GLN A 139 -1.85 -24.46 -7.61
CA GLN A 139 -1.80 -23.56 -8.77
C GLN A 139 -3.20 -23.18 -9.25
N ILE A 140 -4.12 -24.15 -9.31
CA ILE A 140 -5.53 -23.85 -9.63
C ILE A 140 -6.14 -22.89 -8.61
N GLY A 141 -5.93 -23.12 -7.32
CA GLY A 141 -6.38 -22.20 -6.26
C GLY A 141 -5.78 -20.81 -6.38
N SER A 142 -4.50 -20.71 -6.68
CA SER A 142 -3.81 -19.44 -6.93
C SER A 142 -4.39 -18.68 -8.12
N ILE A 143 -4.67 -19.37 -9.23
CA ILE A 143 -5.31 -18.78 -10.42
C ILE A 143 -6.72 -18.29 -10.10
N PHE A 144 -7.54 -19.08 -9.38
CA PHE A 144 -8.86 -18.62 -8.95
C PHE A 144 -8.79 -17.36 -8.10
N TYR A 145 -7.81 -17.27 -7.20
CA TYR A 145 -7.59 -16.05 -6.41
C TYR A 145 -7.23 -14.85 -7.29
N GLN A 146 -6.29 -15.00 -8.24
CA GLN A 146 -5.91 -13.93 -9.17
C GLN A 146 -7.08 -13.45 -10.04
N ARG A 147 -8.04 -14.32 -10.32
CA ARG A 147 -9.29 -14.02 -11.04
C ARG A 147 -10.39 -13.46 -10.12
N GLY A 148 -10.12 -13.24 -8.84
CA GLY A 148 -11.07 -12.72 -7.86
C GLY A 148 -12.12 -13.73 -7.37
N MET A 149 -11.97 -15.02 -7.72
CA MET A 149 -12.91 -16.10 -7.41
C MET A 149 -12.54 -16.78 -6.08
N LYS A 150 -12.79 -16.06 -4.97
CA LYS A 150 -12.25 -16.37 -3.63
C LYS A 150 -12.73 -17.72 -3.07
N GLU A 151 -14.01 -18.04 -3.22
CA GLU A 151 -14.59 -19.29 -2.73
C GLU A 151 -14.00 -20.51 -3.45
N GLN A 152 -13.85 -20.42 -4.78
CA GLN A 152 -13.21 -21.47 -5.57
C GLN A 152 -11.73 -21.60 -5.21
N ALA A 153 -11.04 -20.47 -5.00
CA ALA A 153 -9.65 -20.47 -4.54
C ALA A 153 -9.50 -21.27 -3.24
N LEU A 154 -10.31 -20.97 -2.23
CA LEU A 154 -10.29 -21.71 -0.95
C LEU A 154 -10.59 -23.20 -1.13
N SER A 155 -11.56 -23.54 -1.96
CA SER A 155 -11.91 -24.94 -2.20
C SER A 155 -10.72 -25.74 -2.75
N TYR A 156 -9.96 -25.15 -3.69
CA TYR A 156 -8.80 -25.83 -4.26
C TYR A 156 -7.58 -25.79 -3.32
N LEU A 157 -7.37 -24.72 -2.59
CA LEU A 157 -6.31 -24.64 -1.57
C LEU A 157 -6.53 -25.65 -0.44
N ASP A 158 -7.78 -25.85 0.01
CA ASP A 158 -8.12 -26.89 0.99
C ASP A 158 -7.86 -28.30 0.45
N LYS A 159 -8.19 -28.56 -0.82
CA LYS A 159 -7.82 -29.81 -1.48
C LYS A 159 -6.30 -30.01 -1.54
N ALA A 160 -5.54 -28.95 -1.86
CA ALA A 160 -4.08 -29.00 -1.88
C ALA A 160 -3.51 -29.32 -0.50
N LEU A 161 -4.05 -28.71 0.54
CA LEU A 161 -3.69 -28.99 1.94
C LEU A 161 -3.95 -30.46 2.30
N LYS A 162 -5.14 -30.98 2.00
CA LYS A 162 -5.52 -32.38 2.23
C LYS A 162 -4.67 -33.37 1.42
N SER A 163 -4.14 -32.94 0.27
CA SER A 163 -3.22 -33.73 -0.56
C SER A 163 -1.76 -33.60 -0.13
N GLY A 164 -1.47 -32.97 1.02
CA GLY A 164 -0.16 -32.93 1.64
C GLY A 164 0.68 -31.68 1.35
N LYS A 165 0.19 -30.69 0.59
CA LYS A 165 0.90 -29.41 0.45
C LYS A 165 0.71 -28.57 1.70
N SER A 166 1.81 -28.38 2.42
CA SER A 166 1.85 -27.51 3.60
C SER A 166 3.09 -26.62 3.48
N SER A 167 2.92 -25.46 2.87
CA SER A 167 4.00 -24.49 2.69
C SER A 167 3.59 -23.10 3.22
N ALA A 168 4.59 -22.29 3.53
CA ALA A 168 4.36 -20.92 4.00
C ALA A 168 3.59 -20.08 2.96
N GLU A 169 3.93 -20.23 1.68
CA GLU A 169 3.28 -19.50 0.58
C GLU A 169 1.81 -19.90 0.45
N MET A 170 1.49 -21.17 0.62
CA MET A 170 0.10 -21.63 0.56
C MET A 170 -0.72 -21.06 1.70
N PHE A 171 -0.21 -21.10 2.94
CA PHE A 171 -0.91 -20.51 4.07
C PHE A 171 -0.99 -18.98 3.97
N SER A 172 0.04 -18.31 3.42
CA SER A 172 -0.02 -16.87 3.12
C SER A 172 -1.13 -16.56 2.11
N LEU A 173 -1.24 -17.34 1.04
CA LEU A 173 -2.32 -17.19 0.06
C LEU A 173 -3.70 -17.44 0.67
N MET A 174 -3.88 -18.50 1.47
CA MET A 174 -5.13 -18.76 2.18
C MET A 174 -5.47 -17.59 3.11
N GLY A 175 -4.49 -17.09 3.83
CA GLY A 175 -4.62 -15.93 4.72
C GLY A 175 -5.12 -14.69 3.98
N ARG A 176 -4.56 -14.38 2.80
CA ARG A 176 -5.02 -13.27 1.96
C ARG A 176 -6.46 -13.47 1.49
N VAL A 177 -6.81 -14.67 1.04
CA VAL A 177 -8.18 -14.97 0.61
C VAL A 177 -9.16 -14.77 1.76
N PHE A 178 -8.87 -15.30 2.95
CA PHE A 178 -9.69 -15.09 4.16
C PHE A 178 -9.79 -13.62 4.56
N TYR A 179 -8.67 -12.89 4.52
CA TYR A 179 -8.62 -11.47 4.84
C TYR A 179 -9.53 -10.65 3.93
N GLU A 180 -9.44 -10.87 2.62
CA GLU A 180 -10.29 -10.20 1.63
C GLU A 180 -11.78 -10.62 1.68
N MET A 181 -12.08 -11.77 2.30
CA MET A 181 -13.44 -12.20 2.60
C MET A 181 -13.94 -11.69 3.97
N ASN A 182 -13.18 -10.83 4.65
CA ASN A 182 -13.44 -10.35 6.01
C ASN A 182 -13.52 -11.46 7.08
N ARG A 183 -12.94 -12.63 6.82
CA ARG A 183 -12.86 -13.77 7.74
C ARG A 183 -11.59 -13.64 8.61
N THR A 184 -11.58 -12.63 9.47
CA THR A 184 -10.37 -12.14 10.18
C THR A 184 -9.69 -13.22 11.03
N ASN A 185 -10.45 -14.05 11.77
CA ASN A 185 -9.86 -15.08 12.62
C ASN A 185 -9.17 -16.19 11.82
N GLU A 186 -9.77 -16.59 10.70
CA GLU A 186 -9.21 -17.61 9.81
C GLU A 186 -7.99 -17.05 9.07
N ALA A 187 -8.03 -15.79 8.66
CA ALA A 187 -6.89 -15.09 8.09
C ALA A 187 -5.71 -15.08 9.07
N LEU A 188 -5.94 -14.69 10.33
CA LEU A 188 -4.92 -14.66 11.37
C LEU A 188 -4.31 -16.05 11.61
N ASN A 189 -5.14 -17.08 11.67
CA ASN A 189 -4.67 -18.46 11.83
C ASN A 189 -3.81 -18.90 10.63
N ALA A 190 -4.26 -18.63 9.41
CA ALA A 190 -3.52 -18.99 8.20
C ALA A 190 -2.17 -18.25 8.14
N PHE A 191 -2.12 -16.94 8.35
CA PHE A 191 -0.87 -16.19 8.39
C PHE A 191 0.05 -16.65 9.53
N THR A 192 -0.49 -16.98 10.70
CA THR A 192 0.28 -17.55 11.81
C THR A 192 0.93 -18.88 11.43
N ASN A 193 0.22 -19.75 10.69
CA ASN A 193 0.81 -21.00 10.18
C ASN A 193 1.87 -20.72 9.12
N SER A 194 1.69 -19.70 8.28
CA SER A 194 2.71 -19.28 7.31
C SER A 194 4.01 -18.87 8.01
N VAL A 195 3.95 -17.99 9.01
CA VAL A 195 5.16 -17.52 9.71
C VAL A 195 5.81 -18.58 10.60
N LYS A 196 5.05 -19.59 11.06
CA LYS A 196 5.62 -20.77 11.74
C LYS A 196 6.46 -21.62 10.81
N LEU A 197 6.07 -21.74 9.53
CA LEU A 197 6.82 -22.51 8.54
C LEU A 197 7.98 -21.71 7.94
N ASP A 198 7.77 -20.42 7.70
CA ASP A 198 8.80 -19.50 7.25
C ASP A 198 8.74 -18.19 8.06
N PRO A 199 9.59 -18.04 9.08
CA PRO A 199 9.69 -16.82 9.89
C PRO A 199 10.10 -15.57 9.10
N LYS A 200 10.49 -15.70 7.85
CA LYS A 200 10.82 -14.60 6.94
C LYS A 200 9.71 -14.31 5.91
N ASN A 201 8.54 -14.91 6.07
CA ASN A 201 7.40 -14.54 5.26
C ASN A 201 6.88 -13.15 5.67
N TYR A 202 7.57 -12.11 5.20
CA TYR A 202 7.31 -10.71 5.54
C TYR A 202 5.91 -10.25 5.17
N GLU A 203 5.33 -10.82 4.13
CA GLU A 203 3.94 -10.53 3.72
C GLU A 203 2.95 -11.00 4.79
N SER A 204 3.14 -12.22 5.32
CA SER A 204 2.28 -12.73 6.41
C SER A 204 2.41 -11.90 7.69
N HIS A 205 3.63 -11.49 8.07
CA HIS A 205 3.84 -10.58 9.19
C HIS A 205 3.12 -9.24 8.99
N TYR A 206 3.16 -8.69 7.78
CA TYR A 206 2.43 -7.46 7.44
C TYR A 206 0.93 -7.61 7.66
N TYR A 207 0.31 -8.68 7.15
CA TYR A 207 -1.12 -8.90 7.33
C TYR A 207 -1.51 -9.20 8.79
N ILE A 208 -0.68 -9.95 9.55
CA ILE A 208 -0.87 -10.13 10.99
C ILE A 208 -0.86 -8.75 11.68
N GLY A 209 0.10 -7.88 11.34
CA GLY A 209 0.16 -6.52 11.84
C GLY A 209 -1.09 -5.71 11.55
N LEU A 210 -1.63 -5.79 10.33
CA LEU A 210 -2.90 -5.14 9.96
C LEU A 210 -4.08 -5.63 10.80
N ILE A 211 -4.19 -6.95 10.98
CA ILE A 211 -5.26 -7.57 11.76
C ILE A 211 -5.16 -7.15 13.23
N LEU A 212 -3.96 -7.21 13.80
CA LEU A 212 -3.72 -6.80 15.19
C LEU A 212 -4.02 -5.31 15.42
N ARG A 213 -3.68 -4.44 14.45
CA ARG A 213 -4.04 -3.02 14.48
C ARG A 213 -5.56 -2.85 14.48
N ALA A 214 -6.28 -3.55 13.61
CA ALA A 214 -7.75 -3.52 13.57
C ALA A 214 -8.40 -4.03 14.87
N MET A 215 -7.69 -4.91 15.61
CA MET A 215 -8.09 -5.40 16.94
C MET A 215 -7.58 -4.48 18.06
N ASN A 216 -7.08 -3.29 17.77
CA ASN A 216 -6.51 -2.33 18.72
C ASN A 216 -5.32 -2.88 19.55
N SER A 217 -4.70 -3.97 19.11
CA SER A 217 -3.52 -4.57 19.73
C SER A 217 -2.23 -3.94 19.21
N TYR A 218 -2.11 -2.62 19.34
CA TYR A 218 -1.09 -1.81 18.68
C TYR A 218 0.35 -2.24 18.98
N GLY A 219 0.66 -2.59 20.23
CA GLY A 219 2.01 -3.04 20.59
C GLY A 219 2.43 -4.32 19.87
N LYS A 220 1.52 -5.32 19.78
CA LYS A 220 1.79 -6.54 19.01
C LYS A 220 1.83 -6.27 17.51
N ALA A 221 0.97 -5.38 17.01
CA ALA A 221 0.98 -4.97 15.61
C ALA A 221 2.34 -4.38 15.21
N VAL A 222 2.91 -3.51 16.05
CA VAL A 222 4.24 -2.91 15.81
C VAL A 222 5.31 -4.00 15.73
N GLN A 223 5.31 -5.00 16.62
CA GLN A 223 6.29 -6.10 16.58
C GLN A 223 6.24 -6.87 15.25
N GLU A 224 5.05 -7.21 14.77
CA GLU A 224 4.88 -7.91 13.50
C GLU A 224 5.30 -7.04 12.31
N LEU A 225 4.95 -5.75 12.34
CA LEU A 225 5.32 -4.80 11.30
C LEU A 225 6.82 -4.49 11.28
N ASP A 226 7.52 -4.55 12.42
CA ASP A 226 8.98 -4.45 12.50
C ASP A 226 9.67 -5.61 11.76
N ILE A 227 9.10 -6.81 11.84
CA ILE A 227 9.59 -7.95 11.06
C ILE A 227 9.28 -7.73 9.58
N ALA A 228 8.05 -7.34 9.23
CA ALA A 228 7.63 -7.11 7.85
C ALA A 228 8.49 -6.04 7.15
N GLU A 229 8.94 -5.02 7.87
CA GLU A 229 9.81 -3.95 7.36
C GLU A 229 11.18 -4.46 6.88
N GLN A 230 11.64 -5.63 7.35
CA GLN A 230 12.94 -6.19 6.96
C GLN A 230 12.95 -6.75 5.54
N THR A 231 11.82 -6.73 4.85
CA THR A 231 11.70 -7.18 3.46
C THR A 231 12.61 -6.41 2.50
N ARG A 232 12.98 -7.06 1.39
CA ARG A 232 13.65 -6.41 0.24
C ARG A 232 12.65 -5.76 -0.72
N ASP A 233 11.38 -6.13 -0.66
CA ASP A 233 10.32 -5.48 -1.43
C ASP A 233 10.05 -4.09 -0.86
N ILE A 234 10.46 -3.08 -1.61
CA ILE A 234 10.32 -1.66 -1.23
C ILE A 234 8.86 -1.27 -1.03
N SER A 235 7.94 -1.79 -1.85
CA SER A 235 6.51 -1.49 -1.73
C SER A 235 5.94 -2.01 -0.42
N LEU A 236 6.24 -3.26 -0.07
CA LEU A 236 5.83 -3.87 1.20
C LEU A 236 6.48 -3.16 2.40
N LYS A 237 7.77 -2.82 2.29
CA LYS A 237 8.50 -2.06 3.33
C LYS A 237 7.81 -0.73 3.65
N ILE A 238 7.50 0.08 2.64
CA ILE A 238 6.81 1.36 2.81
C ILE A 238 5.47 1.16 3.51
N LYS A 239 4.69 0.17 3.06
CA LYS A 239 3.40 -0.17 3.68
C LYS A 239 3.55 -0.57 5.14
N ALA A 240 4.55 -1.40 5.48
CA ALA A 240 4.79 -1.84 6.84
C ALA A 240 5.17 -0.67 7.76
N ILE A 241 6.11 0.19 7.33
CA ILE A 241 6.50 1.38 8.07
C ILE A 241 5.30 2.32 8.28
N TYR A 242 4.50 2.55 7.24
CA TYR A 242 3.30 3.37 7.33
C TYR A 242 2.31 2.84 8.36
N GLN A 243 2.00 1.54 8.32
CA GLN A 243 1.09 0.92 9.29
C GLN A 243 1.63 0.97 10.72
N LYS A 244 2.95 0.86 10.88
CA LYS A 244 3.61 1.01 12.17
C LYS A 244 3.46 2.43 12.73
N GLY A 245 3.68 3.45 11.88
CA GLY A 245 3.43 4.84 12.23
C GLY A 245 1.97 5.09 12.65
N LEU A 246 1.00 4.49 11.94
CA LEU A 246 -0.41 4.55 12.33
C LEU A 246 -0.66 3.94 13.72
N CYS A 247 -0.06 2.78 14.03
CA CYS A 247 -0.19 2.18 15.37
C CYS A 247 0.34 3.10 16.47
N LYS A 248 1.49 3.76 16.24
CA LYS A 248 2.08 4.72 17.18
C LYS A 248 1.21 5.96 17.36
N LEU A 249 0.62 6.46 16.26
CA LEU A 249 -0.28 7.61 16.29
C LEU A 249 -1.53 7.34 17.15
N GLU A 250 -2.08 6.11 17.09
CA GLU A 250 -3.23 5.70 17.90
C GLU A 250 -2.92 5.60 19.40
N VAL A 251 -1.68 5.28 19.77
CA VAL A 251 -1.26 5.25 21.18
C VAL A 251 -0.70 6.59 21.65
N GLY A 252 -0.70 7.65 20.82
CA GLY A 252 -0.23 8.99 21.16
C GLY A 252 1.29 9.16 21.08
N ASP A 253 2.05 8.21 20.56
CA ASP A 253 3.49 8.35 20.27
C ASP A 253 3.68 9.16 18.98
N LEU A 254 3.50 10.49 19.07
CA LEU A 254 3.55 11.39 17.91
C LEU A 254 4.93 11.43 17.27
N GLU A 255 6.00 11.52 18.08
CA GLU A 255 7.38 11.55 17.59
C GLU A 255 7.76 10.26 16.87
N GLY A 256 7.40 9.11 17.45
CA GLY A 256 7.62 7.82 16.82
C GLY A 256 6.82 7.63 15.52
N ALA A 257 5.58 8.12 15.48
CA ALA A 257 4.73 8.08 14.29
C ALA A 257 5.32 8.97 13.18
N LYS A 258 5.69 10.22 13.49
CA LYS A 258 6.34 11.16 12.57
C LYS A 258 7.60 10.55 11.96
N SER A 259 8.49 10.01 12.79
CA SER A 259 9.73 9.38 12.35
C SER A 259 9.47 8.24 11.36
N ASP A 260 8.46 7.40 11.62
CA ASP A 260 8.08 6.32 10.70
C ASP A 260 7.51 6.88 9.39
N PHE A 261 6.63 7.89 9.41
CA PHE A 261 6.08 8.47 8.18
C PHE A 261 7.15 9.16 7.33
N GLU A 262 8.05 9.94 7.93
CA GLU A 262 9.17 10.56 7.22
C GLU A 262 10.09 9.51 6.60
N ARG A 263 10.36 8.41 7.33
CA ARG A 263 11.17 7.30 6.84
C ARG A 263 10.48 6.56 5.68
N ALA A 264 9.17 6.34 5.76
CA ALA A 264 8.41 5.74 4.65
C ALA A 264 8.48 6.60 3.38
N LEU A 265 8.39 7.93 3.52
CA LEU A 265 8.54 8.87 2.39
C LEU A 265 9.95 8.83 1.78
N LYS A 266 11.00 8.61 2.56
CA LYS A 266 12.38 8.46 2.03
C LYS A 266 12.55 7.22 1.14
N TYR A 267 11.80 6.15 1.41
CA TYR A 267 11.80 4.95 0.56
C TYR A 267 10.91 5.06 -0.67
N SER A 268 10.02 6.06 -0.74
CA SER A 268 9.07 6.24 -1.84
C SER A 268 9.55 7.31 -2.82
N PRO A 269 10.20 6.92 -3.93
CA PRO A 269 10.71 7.89 -4.90
C PRO A 269 9.59 8.50 -5.76
N GLU A 270 8.42 7.86 -5.79
CA GLU A 270 7.30 8.26 -6.64
C GLU A 270 6.07 8.66 -5.81
N GLU A 271 5.35 9.67 -6.30
CA GLU A 271 4.07 10.09 -5.73
C GLU A 271 2.95 9.14 -6.20
N ASN A 272 2.46 8.34 -5.29
CA ASN A 272 1.39 7.37 -5.51
C ASN A 272 0.34 7.44 -4.39
N ASN A 273 -0.70 6.62 -4.46
CA ASN A 273 -1.76 6.63 -3.44
C ASN A 273 -1.24 6.40 -2.01
N THR A 274 -0.21 5.58 -1.83
CA THR A 274 0.39 5.33 -0.52
C THR A 274 1.14 6.56 -0.03
N THR A 275 1.91 7.21 -0.89
CA THR A 275 2.65 8.44 -0.56
C THR A 275 1.70 9.58 -0.17
N ILE A 276 0.59 9.73 -0.91
CA ILE A 276 -0.46 10.71 -0.60
C ILE A 276 -1.04 10.45 0.80
N ALA A 277 -1.36 9.18 1.13
CA ALA A 277 -1.87 8.80 2.43
C ALA A 277 -0.86 9.10 3.55
N ILE A 278 0.43 8.79 3.34
CA ILE A 278 1.49 9.06 4.30
C ILE A 278 1.63 10.57 4.53
N ARG A 279 1.69 11.40 3.48
CA ARG A 279 1.78 12.86 3.60
C ARG A 279 0.59 13.46 4.34
N TYR A 280 -0.62 13.00 4.00
CA TYR A 280 -1.81 13.46 4.71
C TYR A 280 -1.73 13.14 6.20
N THR A 281 -1.39 11.91 6.57
CA THR A 281 -1.29 11.49 7.98
C THR A 281 -0.12 12.17 8.70
N LEU A 282 1.00 12.41 8.01
CA LEU A 282 2.11 13.19 8.55
C LEU A 282 1.68 14.62 8.85
N GLY A 283 0.89 15.24 7.97
CA GLY A 283 0.28 16.55 8.23
C GLY A 283 -0.59 16.55 9.50
N VAL A 284 -1.44 15.53 9.66
CA VAL A 284 -2.25 15.35 10.89
C VAL A 284 -1.36 15.14 12.12
N THR A 285 -0.24 14.46 11.98
CA THR A 285 0.71 14.25 13.08
C THR A 285 1.37 15.56 13.47
N TYR A 286 1.84 16.36 12.51
CA TYR A 286 2.38 17.69 12.74
C TYR A 286 1.34 18.65 13.39
N GLU A 287 0.09 18.57 12.96
CA GLU A 287 -1.01 19.33 13.57
C GLU A 287 -1.17 19.01 15.05
N ARG A 288 -1.16 17.72 15.42
CA ARG A 288 -1.22 17.27 16.82
C ARG A 288 0.02 17.71 17.63
N GLU A 289 1.18 17.83 16.99
CA GLU A 289 2.40 18.40 17.58
C GLU A 289 2.41 19.94 17.58
N ARG A 290 1.36 20.60 17.05
CA ARG A 290 1.27 22.06 16.84
C ARG A 290 2.31 22.64 15.89
N ARG A 291 2.90 21.82 15.08
CA ARG A 291 3.80 22.20 13.99
C ARG A 291 2.99 22.50 12.73
N LEU A 292 2.18 23.56 12.83
CA LEU A 292 1.13 23.85 11.85
C LEU A 292 1.68 24.23 10.47
N VAL A 293 2.87 24.82 10.41
CA VAL A 293 3.52 25.16 9.14
C VAL A 293 3.87 23.91 8.37
N GLU A 294 4.53 22.97 9.03
CA GLU A 294 4.90 21.69 8.45
C GLU A 294 3.67 20.85 8.09
N ALA A 295 2.59 20.93 8.89
CA ALA A 295 1.33 20.31 8.57
C ALA A 295 0.76 20.83 7.24
N VAL A 296 0.67 22.16 7.10
CA VAL A 296 0.19 22.83 5.88
C VAL A 296 1.05 22.45 4.67
N GLU A 297 2.37 22.44 4.80
CA GLU A 297 3.28 22.02 3.72
C GLU A 297 2.99 20.60 3.21
N GLN A 298 2.69 19.66 4.12
CA GLN A 298 2.35 18.31 3.72
C GLN A 298 0.99 18.26 3.01
N TRP A 299 -0.02 18.95 3.53
CA TRP A 299 -1.35 18.99 2.92
C TRP A 299 -1.37 19.74 1.58
N GLU A 300 -0.54 20.75 1.38
CA GLU A 300 -0.37 21.39 0.07
C GLU A 300 0.15 20.41 -0.99
N LYS A 301 1.15 19.58 -0.63
CA LYS A 301 1.64 18.52 -1.52
C LYS A 301 0.54 17.50 -1.82
N VAL A 302 -0.29 17.15 -0.84
CA VAL A 302 -1.45 16.27 -1.05
C VAL A 302 -2.46 16.93 -1.99
N ALA A 303 -2.80 18.21 -1.78
CA ALA A 303 -3.77 18.93 -2.60
C ALA A 303 -3.31 19.13 -4.05
N GLN A 304 -2.00 19.31 -4.28
CA GLN A 304 -1.42 19.38 -5.63
C GLN A 304 -1.60 18.07 -6.40
N LEU A 305 -1.43 16.93 -5.71
CA LEU A 305 -1.53 15.61 -6.33
C LEU A 305 -2.98 15.12 -6.44
N ARG A 306 -3.76 15.36 -5.41
CA ARG A 306 -5.17 14.97 -5.30
C ARG A 306 -5.97 15.99 -4.50
N PRO A 307 -6.56 17.00 -5.17
CA PRO A 307 -7.27 18.10 -4.51
C PRO A 307 -8.43 17.67 -3.59
N ASN A 308 -9.08 16.56 -3.89
CA ASN A 308 -10.23 16.05 -3.15
C ASN A 308 -9.88 14.86 -2.24
N TYR A 309 -8.63 14.78 -1.76
CA TYR A 309 -8.22 13.72 -0.83
C TYR A 309 -8.72 14.04 0.58
N GLN A 310 -9.61 13.20 1.11
CA GLN A 310 -10.23 13.40 2.44
C GLN A 310 -10.70 14.86 2.63
N ASP A 311 -10.37 15.48 3.76
CA ASP A 311 -10.71 16.86 4.13
C ASP A 311 -9.57 17.86 3.88
N VAL A 312 -8.59 17.53 3.03
CA VAL A 312 -7.38 18.37 2.82
C VAL A 312 -7.70 19.82 2.47
N GLN A 313 -8.76 20.06 1.68
CA GLN A 313 -9.17 21.45 1.36
C GLN A 313 -9.72 22.18 2.58
N ALA A 314 -10.47 21.50 3.45
CA ALA A 314 -10.96 22.06 4.69
C ALA A 314 -9.78 22.41 5.63
N LYS A 315 -8.81 21.50 5.76
CA LYS A 315 -7.57 21.74 6.51
C LYS A 315 -6.79 22.95 5.98
N LEU A 316 -6.59 23.05 4.69
CA LEU A 316 -5.90 24.19 4.07
C LEU A 316 -6.67 25.50 4.22
N ALA A 317 -8.00 25.47 4.17
CA ALA A 317 -8.83 26.64 4.41
C ALA A 317 -8.81 27.06 5.90
N GLU A 318 -8.79 26.12 6.82
CA GLU A 318 -8.68 26.36 8.27
C GLU A 318 -7.38 27.09 8.63
N TYR A 319 -6.28 26.70 7.97
CA TYR A 319 -4.96 27.29 8.22
C TYR A 319 -4.51 28.30 7.17
N ALA A 320 -5.44 28.81 6.33
CA ALA A 320 -5.10 29.78 5.28
C ALA A 320 -4.40 31.04 5.82
N ASP A 321 -4.76 31.48 7.00
CA ASP A 321 -4.19 32.69 7.63
C ASP A 321 -2.73 32.51 8.07
N LEU A 322 -2.28 31.27 8.33
CA LEU A 322 -0.85 30.98 8.64
C LEU A 322 0.09 31.30 7.48
N ARG A 323 -0.45 31.43 6.27
CA ARG A 323 0.31 31.75 5.06
C ARG A 323 0.47 33.26 4.86
N VAL A 324 -0.33 34.06 5.58
CA VAL A 324 -0.46 35.51 5.35
C VAL A 324 -0.07 36.32 6.59
N ASP A 325 -0.13 35.75 7.79
CA ASP A 325 0.07 36.50 9.04
C ASP A 325 1.12 35.83 9.95
N ASP A 326 2.34 36.37 9.92
CA ASP A 326 3.46 35.88 10.74
C ASP A 326 3.18 35.98 12.25
N LYS A 327 2.40 36.97 12.68
CA LYS A 327 2.08 37.17 14.13
C LYS A 327 1.11 36.07 14.62
N LEU A 328 0.14 35.69 13.80
CA LEU A 328 -0.76 34.58 14.13
C LEU A 328 -0.01 33.24 14.15
N LYS A 329 0.92 33.06 13.21
CA LYS A 329 1.82 31.92 13.19
C LYS A 329 2.64 31.83 14.48
N ASP A 330 3.22 32.95 14.91
CA ASP A 330 4.01 33.01 16.14
C ASP A 330 3.19 32.64 17.39
N ILE A 331 1.94 33.09 17.50
CA ILE A 331 1.04 32.69 18.61
C ILE A 331 0.83 31.18 18.61
N LEU A 332 0.50 30.62 17.46
CA LEU A 332 0.12 29.18 17.32
C LEU A 332 1.27 28.21 17.50
N THR A 333 2.51 28.60 17.12
CA THR A 333 3.67 27.71 17.09
C THR A 333 4.68 27.93 18.22
N SER A 334 4.49 29.00 19.03
CA SER A 334 5.43 29.37 20.09
C SER A 334 5.44 28.38 21.26
N THR A 335 6.57 28.34 21.98
CA THR A 335 6.64 27.65 23.28
C THR A 335 5.72 28.33 24.31
N PRO A 336 5.30 27.67 25.41
CA PRO A 336 4.48 28.27 26.43
C PRO A 336 5.03 29.60 26.99
N THR A 337 6.34 29.68 27.21
CA THR A 337 7.02 30.91 27.68
C THR A 337 6.96 32.01 26.62
N THR A 338 7.18 31.69 25.37
CA THR A 338 7.08 32.67 24.27
C THR A 338 5.64 33.10 24.04
N PHE A 339 4.68 32.19 24.18
CA PHE A 339 3.24 32.48 24.10
C PHE A 339 2.81 33.49 25.17
N GLU A 340 3.31 33.39 26.41
CA GLU A 340 3.06 34.36 27.46
C GLU A 340 3.57 35.74 27.07
N ILE A 341 4.80 35.85 26.55
CA ILE A 341 5.39 37.10 26.09
C ILE A 341 4.57 37.74 24.95
N ILE A 342 4.20 36.91 23.95
CA ILE A 342 3.38 37.34 22.81
C ILE A 342 2.02 37.87 23.33
N SER A 343 1.39 37.10 24.24
CA SER A 343 0.10 37.48 24.86
C SER A 343 0.16 38.83 25.58
N GLN A 344 1.21 39.07 26.36
CA GLN A 344 1.41 40.34 27.03
C GLN A 344 1.64 41.49 26.04
N ASN A 345 2.37 41.25 24.94
CA ASN A 345 2.57 42.24 23.90
C ASN A 345 1.27 42.55 23.13
N LEU A 346 0.46 41.53 22.85
CA LEU A 346 -0.86 41.69 22.26
C LEU A 346 -1.75 42.58 23.12
N LEU A 347 -1.75 42.39 24.44
CA LEU A 347 -2.53 43.21 25.36
C LEU A 347 -2.07 44.66 25.39
N LYS A 348 -0.76 44.92 25.33
CA LYS A 348 -0.24 46.29 25.20
C LYS A 348 -0.75 46.98 23.93
N THR A 349 -0.83 46.23 22.81
CA THR A 349 -1.38 46.73 21.53
C THR A 349 -2.88 47.03 21.66
N LEU A 350 -3.61 46.22 22.43
CA LEU A 350 -5.03 46.45 22.74
C LEU A 350 -5.29 47.53 23.79
N GLY A 351 -4.24 48.15 24.34
CA GLY A 351 -4.35 49.24 25.31
C GLY A 351 -4.47 48.79 26.77
N TYR A 352 -4.13 47.54 27.08
CA TYR A 352 -4.11 47.02 28.44
C TYR A 352 -2.70 47.00 29.02
N GLU A 353 -2.56 47.23 30.30
CA GLU A 353 -1.35 47.04 31.09
C GLU A 353 -1.52 45.75 31.92
N THR A 354 -0.56 44.85 31.84
CA THR A 354 -0.58 43.57 32.57
C THR A 354 -0.21 43.80 34.03
N LEU A 355 -1.06 43.34 34.94
CA LEU A 355 -0.81 43.34 36.38
C LEU A 355 -0.31 41.97 36.85
N GLU A 356 -0.95 40.90 36.39
CA GLU A 356 -0.63 39.53 36.76
C GLU A 356 -0.91 38.61 35.57
N SER A 357 -0.08 37.61 35.32
CA SER A 357 -0.31 36.56 34.29
C SER A 357 -0.20 35.19 34.92
N LYS A 358 -1.04 34.26 34.48
CA LYS A 358 -1.07 32.90 34.95
C LYS A 358 -1.35 31.94 33.75
N MET A 359 -0.41 31.07 33.45
CA MET A 359 -0.68 29.98 32.53
C MET A 359 -1.65 29.00 33.18
N ILE A 360 -2.74 28.68 32.51
CA ILE A 360 -3.71 27.65 32.90
C ILE A 360 -3.23 26.27 32.45
N ASN A 361 -2.78 26.22 31.21
CA ASN A 361 -2.11 25.08 30.56
C ASN A 361 -1.23 25.63 29.45
N GLU A 362 -0.65 24.76 28.62
CA GLU A 362 0.27 25.16 27.54
C GLU A 362 -0.37 26.09 26.49
N ASP A 363 -1.71 26.13 26.41
CA ASP A 363 -2.47 26.79 25.36
C ASP A 363 -3.38 27.89 25.84
N ASN A 364 -3.49 28.04 27.13
CA ASN A 364 -4.41 28.97 27.75
C ASN A 364 -3.71 29.79 28.83
N ILE A 365 -3.78 31.11 28.70
CA ILE A 365 -3.27 32.05 29.68
C ILE A 365 -4.40 32.95 30.19
N GLU A 366 -4.42 33.22 31.47
CA GLU A 366 -5.31 34.18 32.10
C GLU A 366 -4.48 35.35 32.64
N ILE A 367 -4.86 36.55 32.27
CA ILE A 367 -4.13 37.80 32.60
C ILE A 367 -5.09 38.77 33.27
N VAL A 368 -4.69 39.28 34.41
CA VAL A 368 -5.35 40.43 35.03
C VAL A 368 -4.66 41.70 34.51
N GLY A 369 -5.41 42.55 33.86
CA GLY A 369 -4.93 43.79 33.28
C GLY A 369 -5.71 45.02 33.77
N MET A 370 -5.24 46.18 33.37
CA MET A 370 -5.89 47.45 33.58
C MET A 370 -5.89 48.24 32.27
N GLU A 371 -7.01 48.91 31.92
CA GLU A 371 -7.02 49.79 30.75
C GLU A 371 -6.06 50.97 30.99
N LYS A 372 -5.20 51.28 30.02
CA LYS A 372 -4.39 52.49 30.03
C LYS A 372 -5.32 53.69 29.95
N SER A 373 -5.41 54.50 31.04
CA SER A 373 -6.24 55.69 31.06
C SER A 373 -5.79 56.66 29.96
N LEU A 374 -6.75 57.14 29.16
CA LEU A 374 -6.56 58.34 28.34
C LEU A 374 -6.29 59.49 29.27
N LYS A 375 -5.24 60.27 29.01
CA LYS A 375 -4.59 61.33 29.84
C LYS A 375 -5.47 62.42 30.39
N TRP A 376 -6.79 62.31 30.50
CA TRP A 376 -7.68 63.45 30.87
C TRP A 376 -8.64 63.22 32.03
N ARG A 377 -8.61 62.09 32.73
CA ARG A 377 -9.34 61.94 34.03
C ARG A 377 -8.62 60.94 34.93
N ASP A 378 -8.42 61.35 36.19
CA ASP A 378 -7.93 60.52 37.31
C ASP A 378 -8.92 59.42 37.75
N VAL A 379 -9.51 58.74 36.81
CA VAL A 379 -10.31 57.53 37.10
C VAL A 379 -9.38 56.30 36.88
N ARG A 380 -8.98 55.70 38.00
CA ARG A 380 -8.29 54.41 37.95
C ARG A 380 -9.17 53.46 37.13
N GLY A 381 -8.67 53.00 35.99
CA GLY A 381 -9.34 51.99 35.14
C GLY A 381 -9.67 50.76 35.97
N GLY A 382 -10.85 50.18 35.77
CA GLY A 382 -11.24 48.94 36.44
C GLY A 382 -10.34 47.79 36.03
N LYS A 383 -10.20 46.79 36.90
CA LYS A 383 -9.50 45.54 36.55
C LYS A 383 -10.23 44.82 35.42
N VAL A 384 -9.48 44.32 34.44
CA VAL A 384 -9.97 43.55 33.32
C VAL A 384 -9.39 42.15 33.42
N LEU A 385 -10.24 41.13 33.28
CA LEU A 385 -9.80 39.75 33.24
C LEU A 385 -9.75 39.29 31.79
N ILE A 386 -8.58 38.89 31.33
CA ILE A 386 -8.34 38.53 29.93
C ILE A 386 -7.92 37.06 29.84
N ARG A 387 -8.59 36.30 29.01
CA ARG A 387 -8.22 34.93 28.67
C ARG A 387 -7.77 34.89 27.23
N ILE A 388 -6.60 34.31 26.98
CA ILE A 388 -6.10 34.07 25.63
C ILE A 388 -5.94 32.59 25.47
N SER A 389 -6.61 32.03 24.44
CA SER A 389 -6.56 30.63 24.07
C SER A 389 -6.01 30.50 22.66
N ARG A 390 -5.03 29.63 22.48
CA ARG A 390 -4.51 29.26 21.16
C ARG A 390 -4.98 27.86 20.71
N ASP A 391 -5.97 27.29 21.41
CA ASP A 391 -6.67 26.10 21.01
C ASP A 391 -7.49 26.33 19.72
N ASN A 392 -7.51 25.37 18.83
CA ASN A 392 -8.35 25.43 17.63
C ASN A 392 -9.78 24.96 17.88
N ASP A 393 -10.09 24.47 19.07
CA ASP A 393 -11.43 24.04 19.44
C ASP A 393 -12.40 25.22 19.52
N ASP A 394 -13.65 24.99 19.16
CA ASP A 394 -14.71 25.98 19.31
C ASP A 394 -14.96 26.28 20.79
N ILE A 395 -14.87 27.54 21.18
CA ILE A 395 -15.09 28.00 22.57
C ILE A 395 -16.57 27.99 22.87
N GLY A 396 -16.98 27.13 23.80
CA GLY A 396 -18.36 27.01 24.27
C GLY A 396 -18.79 28.07 25.25
N GLU A 397 -20.10 28.11 25.52
CA GLU A 397 -20.72 29.02 26.51
C GLU A 397 -20.14 28.82 27.91
N ASP A 398 -19.86 27.56 28.29
CA ASP A 398 -19.32 27.19 29.61
C ASP A 398 -17.97 27.86 29.93
N LEU A 399 -17.07 27.94 28.96
CA LEU A 399 -15.76 28.59 29.13
C LEU A 399 -15.89 30.11 29.25
N VAL A 400 -16.80 30.70 28.49
CA VAL A 400 -17.09 32.15 28.59
C VAL A 400 -17.78 32.48 29.93
N ALA A 401 -18.70 31.60 30.36
CA ALA A 401 -19.37 31.78 31.67
C ALA A 401 -18.37 31.70 32.82
N LYS A 402 -17.45 30.73 32.77
CA LYS A 402 -16.39 30.59 33.79
C LYS A 402 -15.49 31.81 33.86
N LEU A 403 -15.16 32.42 32.71
CA LEU A 403 -14.38 33.65 32.67
C LEU A 403 -15.14 34.83 33.36
N VAL A 404 -16.46 34.94 33.12
CA VAL A 404 -17.31 35.95 33.75
C VAL A 404 -17.47 35.72 35.27
N GLU A 405 -17.50 34.47 35.73
CA GLU A 405 -17.47 34.14 37.16
C GLU A 405 -16.14 34.51 37.80
N ASN A 406 -15.02 34.19 37.16
CA ASN A 406 -13.69 34.57 37.63
C ASN A 406 -13.53 36.09 37.70
N LEU A 407 -14.11 36.85 36.76
CA LEU A 407 -14.13 38.32 36.79
C LEU A 407 -14.70 38.86 38.09
N LYS A 408 -15.78 38.28 38.62
CA LYS A 408 -16.40 38.68 39.90
C LYS A 408 -15.46 38.45 41.08
N LEU A 409 -14.68 37.37 41.06
CA LEU A 409 -13.72 37.06 42.15
C LEU A 409 -12.62 38.09 42.30
N ILE A 410 -12.19 38.72 41.20
CA ILE A 410 -11.15 39.78 41.22
C ILE A 410 -11.74 41.19 41.35
N HIS A 411 -13.07 41.33 41.51
CA HIS A 411 -13.78 42.61 41.48
C HIS A 411 -13.48 43.41 40.21
N GLY A 412 -13.39 42.71 39.07
CA GLY A 412 -13.11 43.31 37.77
C GLY A 412 -14.36 43.89 37.12
N THR A 413 -14.17 44.80 36.18
CA THR A 413 -15.26 45.51 35.48
C THR A 413 -15.59 44.89 34.12
N ARG A 414 -14.65 44.20 33.49
CA ARG A 414 -14.78 43.65 32.11
C ARG A 414 -13.95 42.40 31.96
N ALA A 415 -14.47 41.46 31.22
CA ALA A 415 -13.72 40.30 30.74
C ALA A 415 -13.43 40.43 29.25
N VAL A 416 -12.34 39.81 28.81
CA VAL A 416 -11.99 39.71 27.39
C VAL A 416 -11.58 38.25 27.11
N TYR A 417 -12.19 37.60 26.13
CA TYR A 417 -11.77 36.29 25.69
C TYR A 417 -11.23 36.40 24.27
N ILE A 418 -9.97 36.06 24.09
CA ILE A 418 -9.26 36.05 22.79
C ILE A 418 -8.97 34.59 22.42
N THR A 419 -9.32 34.17 21.21
CA THR A 419 -9.02 32.83 20.74
C THR A 419 -8.52 32.83 19.31
N THR A 420 -7.62 31.92 19.00
CA THR A 420 -7.24 31.60 17.62
C THR A 420 -8.24 30.67 16.93
N GLY A 421 -9.21 30.12 17.66
CA GLY A 421 -10.35 29.36 17.19
C GLY A 421 -11.59 30.24 16.90
N LYS A 422 -12.76 29.66 17.11
CA LYS A 422 -14.07 30.33 16.95
C LYS A 422 -14.87 30.24 18.24
N PHE A 423 -15.89 31.07 18.35
CA PHE A 423 -16.88 30.94 19.41
C PHE A 423 -18.13 30.27 18.90
N THR A 424 -18.71 29.37 19.68
CA THR A 424 -20.01 28.79 19.36
C THR A 424 -21.12 29.85 19.34
N PRO A 425 -22.21 29.63 18.56
CA PRO A 425 -23.34 30.55 18.56
C PRO A 425 -23.95 30.78 19.98
N GLN A 426 -23.85 29.79 20.87
CA GLN A 426 -24.27 29.88 22.26
C GLN A 426 -23.37 30.80 23.05
N ALA A 427 -22.06 30.70 22.92
CA ALA A 427 -21.08 31.55 23.56
C ALA A 427 -21.25 33.02 23.12
N ILE A 428 -21.51 33.27 21.84
CA ILE A 428 -21.77 34.62 21.32
C ILE A 428 -23.03 35.20 21.94
N ARG A 429 -24.16 34.48 21.92
CA ARG A 429 -25.41 34.93 22.57
C ARG A 429 -25.25 35.18 24.06
N TYR A 430 -24.45 34.32 24.73
CA TYR A 430 -24.16 34.49 26.15
C TYR A 430 -23.44 35.83 26.44
N SER A 431 -22.55 36.27 25.57
CA SER A 431 -21.76 37.49 25.72
C SER A 431 -22.57 38.80 25.52
N GLU A 432 -23.67 38.77 24.72
CA GLU A 432 -24.41 40.01 24.30
C GLU A 432 -24.90 40.87 25.44
N ASN A 433 -25.26 40.31 26.61
CA ASN A 433 -25.78 41.03 27.76
C ASN A 433 -24.86 40.95 28.99
N ARG A 434 -23.58 40.71 28.80
CA ARG A 434 -22.60 40.55 29.89
C ARG A 434 -21.34 41.35 29.63
N PRO A 435 -20.59 41.71 30.69
CA PRO A 435 -19.39 42.50 30.54
C PRO A 435 -18.21 41.67 30.02
N VAL A 436 -18.38 41.01 28.85
CA VAL A 436 -17.35 40.20 28.21
C VAL A 436 -17.29 40.48 26.70
N ASP A 437 -16.09 40.75 26.20
CA ASP A 437 -15.82 40.90 24.78
C ASP A 437 -15.16 39.66 24.24
N LEU A 438 -15.58 39.25 23.05
CA LEU A 438 -15.09 38.08 22.36
C LEU A 438 -14.28 38.49 21.12
N TYR A 439 -13.04 38.03 21.06
CA TYR A 439 -12.12 38.19 19.93
C TYR A 439 -11.78 36.81 19.35
N ASP A 440 -12.42 36.46 18.25
CA ASP A 440 -12.12 35.27 17.48
C ASP A 440 -10.90 35.49 16.56
N ARG A 441 -10.51 34.47 15.85
CA ARG A 441 -9.40 34.50 14.87
C ARG A 441 -9.53 35.68 13.90
N GLN A 442 -10.73 35.96 13.37
CA GLN A 442 -10.94 37.03 12.38
C GLN A 442 -10.67 38.41 12.97
N LYS A 443 -11.19 38.66 14.16
CA LYS A 443 -10.94 39.92 14.87
C LYS A 443 -9.46 40.06 15.27
N LEU A 444 -8.82 38.96 15.70
CA LEU A 444 -7.41 38.93 16.07
C LEU A 444 -6.51 39.28 14.87
N THR A 445 -6.76 38.66 13.71
CA THR A 445 -6.05 38.98 12.47
C THR A 445 -6.27 40.45 12.06
N ALA A 446 -7.48 40.99 12.22
CA ALA A 446 -7.75 42.39 11.94
C ALA A 446 -6.98 43.36 12.88
N ILE A 447 -6.74 42.98 14.12
CA ILE A 447 -5.92 43.75 15.09
C ILE A 447 -4.46 43.77 14.64
N PHE A 448 -3.91 42.61 14.22
CA PHE A 448 -2.53 42.52 13.75
C PHE A 448 -2.28 43.37 12.51
N LYS A 449 -3.19 43.39 11.55
CA LYS A 449 -3.11 44.23 10.34
C LYS A 449 -3.16 45.73 10.63
N ARG A 450 -3.76 46.15 11.75
CA ARG A 450 -3.81 47.56 12.16
C ARG A 450 -2.57 48.02 12.94
N SER A 451 -1.78 47.07 13.41
CA SER A 451 -0.57 47.33 14.20
C SER A 451 0.72 47.35 13.37
N GLU A 452 0.60 47.22 12.07
CA GLU A 452 1.60 47.50 11.05
C GLU A 452 1.44 48.91 10.53
#